data_c6dc389484a804445b7e90d8c33116bb
#
_entry.id   c6dc389484a804445b7e90d8c33116bb
#
_cell.length_a   1.000
_cell.length_b   1.000
_cell.length_c   1.000
_cell.angle_alpha   90.00
_cell.angle_beta   90.00
_cell.angle_gamma   90.00
#
_symmetry.space_group_name_H-M   'P 1'
#
loop_
_entity.id
_entity.type
_entity.pdbx_description
1 polymer ?
#
loop_
_entity_poly.entity_id
_entity_poly.type
_entity_poly.pdbx_seq_one_letter_code
_entity_poly.pdbx_strand_id
1 'polypeptide(L)'
;KNVSVKVINNASVLTAVGVTGLELYKFGKVTSIPFIEDHPNLETPYNVLKDNGDLHTLFLLDLKPAEDKFMTVNVALEILGKIESKKKEGLINDDLLVVGCARLGCDNFIVKAGKLSEIRAFDFGGPLHCLIIPGKMHFVEEEMLHLWSDQKSV
;
A
#
# COMPACT_ATOMS: atom_id res chain seq x y z
N LYS A 1 4.32 18.79 -36.77
CA LYS A 1 4.60 19.96 -35.92
C LYS A 1 5.94 19.74 -35.24
N ASN A 2 6.91 20.63 -35.48
CA ASN A 2 8.21 20.57 -34.78
C ASN A 2 8.03 21.09 -33.35
N VAL A 3 7.75 20.17 -32.41
CA VAL A 3 7.67 20.47 -30.98
C VAL A 3 8.88 19.83 -30.30
N SER A 4 9.68 20.64 -29.60
CA SER A 4 10.77 20.13 -28.77
C SER A 4 10.18 19.59 -27.46
N VAL A 5 10.52 18.34 -27.12
CA VAL A 5 10.07 17.69 -25.88
C VAL A 5 11.28 17.37 -25.03
N LYS A 6 11.25 17.79 -23.75
CA LYS A 6 12.24 17.43 -22.75
C LYS A 6 11.55 16.60 -21.65
N VAL A 7 12.02 15.39 -21.44
CA VAL A 7 11.55 14.54 -20.34
C VAL A 7 12.42 14.82 -19.10
N ILE A 8 11.74 15.17 -18.00
CA ILE A 8 12.39 15.37 -16.69
C ILE A 8 11.86 14.26 -15.78
N ASN A 9 12.75 13.36 -15.36
CA ASN A 9 12.40 12.33 -14.40
C ASN A 9 12.21 12.95 -13.01
N ASN A 10 11.15 12.56 -12.34
CA ASN A 10 10.80 13.03 -10.99
C ASN A 10 10.67 11.85 -10.01
N ALA A 11 10.48 12.17 -8.73
CA ALA A 11 10.22 11.18 -7.69
C ALA A 11 8.94 10.36 -8.00
N SER A 12 8.99 9.08 -7.70
CA SER A 12 7.86 8.15 -7.90
C SER A 12 7.68 7.27 -6.67
N VAL A 13 6.44 7.05 -6.25
CA VAL A 13 6.11 6.08 -5.19
C VAL A 13 6.60 4.68 -5.54
N LEU A 14 6.61 4.32 -6.84
CA LEU A 14 7.10 3.01 -7.32
C LEU A 14 8.58 2.77 -7.01
N THR A 15 9.37 3.83 -6.88
CA THR A 15 10.78 3.73 -6.45
C THR A 15 10.93 4.02 -4.96
N ALA A 16 10.13 4.92 -4.41
CA ALA A 16 10.18 5.30 -3.00
C ALA A 16 9.85 4.15 -2.05
N VAL A 17 9.00 3.21 -2.47
CA VAL A 17 8.68 2.01 -1.66
C VAL A 17 9.90 1.10 -1.43
N GLY A 18 11.00 1.28 -2.17
CA GLY A 18 12.24 0.56 -1.93
C GLY A 18 12.84 0.79 -0.54
N VAL A 19 12.48 1.90 0.14
CA VAL A 19 12.90 2.15 1.53
C VAL A 19 12.37 1.09 2.51
N THR A 20 11.30 0.38 2.17
CA THR A 20 10.76 -0.71 2.98
C THR A 20 11.70 -1.90 3.08
N GLY A 21 12.64 -2.03 2.13
CA GLY A 21 13.53 -3.17 2.00
C GLY A 21 12.96 -4.32 1.16
N LEU A 22 11.72 -4.18 0.67
CA LEU A 22 11.14 -5.12 -0.28
C LEU A 22 11.79 -4.94 -1.65
N GLU A 23 12.09 -6.06 -2.31
CA GLU A 23 12.78 -6.09 -3.59
C GLU A 23 11.87 -5.57 -4.72
N LEU A 24 12.23 -4.43 -5.33
CA LEU A 24 11.38 -3.74 -6.33
C LEU A 24 11.02 -4.62 -7.53
N TYR A 25 11.90 -5.54 -7.94
CA TYR A 25 11.64 -6.46 -9.05
C TYR A 25 10.65 -7.58 -8.71
N LYS A 26 10.28 -7.76 -7.42
CA LYS A 26 9.28 -8.72 -6.96
C LYS A 26 7.87 -8.10 -6.83
N PHE A 27 7.72 -6.81 -7.12
CA PHE A 27 6.39 -6.23 -7.19
C PHE A 27 5.66 -6.69 -8.45
N GLY A 28 4.45 -7.20 -8.26
CA GLY A 28 3.53 -7.54 -9.35
C GLY A 28 2.80 -6.32 -9.89
N LYS A 29 1.62 -6.56 -10.42
CA LYS A 29 0.75 -5.49 -10.92
C LYS A 29 0.37 -4.53 -9.79
N VAL A 30 0.64 -3.25 -9.99
CA VAL A 30 0.20 -2.18 -9.09
C VAL A 30 -1.30 -1.90 -9.33
N THR A 31 -2.03 -1.61 -8.27
CA THR A 31 -3.45 -1.27 -8.36
C THR A 31 -3.78 -0.10 -7.46
N SER A 32 -4.93 0.53 -7.67
CA SER A 32 -5.44 1.58 -6.80
C SER A 32 -6.69 1.11 -6.06
N ILE A 33 -6.89 1.66 -4.85
CA ILE A 33 -8.12 1.50 -4.08
C ILE A 33 -8.86 2.84 -4.14
N PRO A 34 -9.95 2.95 -4.93
CA PRO A 34 -10.79 4.14 -4.96
C PRO A 34 -11.71 4.19 -3.75
N PHE A 35 -12.27 5.38 -3.47
CA PHE A 35 -13.31 5.52 -2.46
C PHE A 35 -14.55 4.70 -2.83
N ILE A 36 -15.09 3.97 -1.84
CA ILE A 36 -16.17 2.97 -2.06
C ILE A 36 -17.49 3.62 -2.49
N GLU A 37 -17.73 4.86 -2.11
CA GLU A 37 -18.92 5.62 -2.51
C GLU A 37 -18.96 5.84 -4.02
N ASP A 38 -17.82 5.94 -4.68
CA ASP A 38 -17.73 6.10 -6.13
C ASP A 38 -17.79 4.74 -6.87
N HIS A 39 -17.51 3.65 -6.16
CA HIS A 39 -17.37 2.30 -6.73
C HIS A 39 -18.00 1.23 -5.82
N PRO A 40 -19.34 1.14 -5.70
CA PRO A 40 -20.00 0.26 -4.73
C PRO A 40 -19.76 -1.24 -4.97
N ASN A 41 -19.37 -1.63 -6.17
CA ASN A 41 -19.04 -3.01 -6.55
C ASN A 41 -17.55 -3.20 -6.82
N LEU A 42 -16.70 -2.47 -6.07
CA LEU A 42 -15.26 -2.54 -6.20
C LEU A 42 -14.72 -3.94 -5.85
N GLU A 43 -14.06 -4.58 -6.81
CA GLU A 43 -13.36 -5.87 -6.61
C GLU A 43 -11.95 -5.87 -7.20
N THR A 44 -11.66 -4.92 -8.09
CA THR A 44 -10.40 -4.87 -8.85
C THR A 44 -9.16 -4.96 -7.97
N PRO A 45 -8.98 -4.19 -6.87
CA PRO A 45 -7.77 -4.26 -6.06
C PRO A 45 -7.60 -5.64 -5.40
N TYR A 46 -8.70 -6.27 -4.99
CA TYR A 46 -8.70 -7.60 -4.43
C TYR A 46 -8.31 -8.68 -5.48
N ASN A 47 -8.87 -8.58 -6.68
CA ASN A 47 -8.55 -9.51 -7.76
C ASN A 47 -7.09 -9.36 -8.19
N VAL A 48 -6.54 -8.13 -8.23
CA VAL A 48 -5.12 -7.90 -8.52
C VAL A 48 -4.22 -8.51 -7.44
N LEU A 49 -4.58 -8.38 -6.16
CA LEU A 49 -3.86 -9.06 -5.07
C LEU A 49 -3.83 -10.58 -5.27
N LYS A 50 -4.98 -11.17 -5.59
CA LYS A 50 -5.10 -12.59 -5.86
C LYS A 50 -4.24 -13.03 -7.05
N ASP A 51 -4.30 -12.28 -8.16
CA ASP A 51 -3.57 -12.59 -9.38
C ASP A 51 -2.05 -12.43 -9.22
N ASN A 52 -1.59 -11.50 -8.37
CA ASN A 52 -0.17 -11.33 -8.06
C ASN A 52 0.43 -12.53 -7.29
N GLY A 53 -0.37 -13.25 -6.52
CA GLY A 53 0.06 -14.47 -5.82
C GLY A 53 1.30 -14.25 -4.95
N ASP A 54 2.44 -14.83 -5.35
CA ASP A 54 3.72 -14.72 -4.64
C ASP A 54 4.44 -13.37 -4.80
N LEU A 55 3.93 -12.46 -5.64
CA LEU A 55 4.52 -11.14 -5.84
C LEU A 55 3.96 -10.13 -4.84
N HIS A 56 4.76 -9.11 -4.48
CA HIS A 56 4.29 -8.01 -3.65
C HIS A 56 3.25 -7.17 -4.38
N THR A 57 2.22 -6.75 -3.68
CA THR A 57 1.18 -5.89 -4.25
C THR A 57 1.24 -4.51 -3.63
N LEU A 58 1.49 -3.50 -4.47
CA LEU A 58 1.39 -2.09 -4.09
C LEU A 58 0.00 -1.56 -4.41
N PHE A 59 -0.66 -0.99 -3.42
CA PHE A 59 -1.93 -0.29 -3.54
C PHE A 59 -1.71 1.21 -3.45
N LEU A 60 -2.10 1.91 -4.50
CA LEU A 60 -2.19 3.37 -4.51
C LEU A 60 -3.54 3.78 -3.92
N LEU A 61 -3.52 4.64 -2.94
CA LEU A 61 -4.73 5.05 -2.23
C LEU A 61 -5.30 6.33 -2.84
N ASP A 62 -6.61 6.35 -3.02
CA ASP A 62 -7.31 7.42 -3.70
C ASP A 62 -7.22 8.76 -2.96
N LEU A 63 -7.32 9.83 -3.73
CA LEU A 63 -7.25 11.19 -3.21
C LEU A 63 -8.14 12.14 -4.01
N LYS A 64 -8.83 13.04 -3.31
CA LYS A 64 -9.65 14.12 -3.86
C LYS A 64 -9.16 15.45 -3.29
N PRO A 65 -8.08 16.03 -3.83
CA PRO A 65 -7.46 17.24 -3.24
C PRO A 65 -8.41 18.44 -3.17
N ALA A 66 -9.34 18.56 -4.13
CA ALA A 66 -10.33 19.62 -4.13
C ALA A 66 -11.32 19.54 -2.94
N GLU A 67 -11.46 18.34 -2.36
CA GLU A 67 -12.34 18.07 -1.20
C GLU A 67 -11.52 17.90 0.09
N ASP A 68 -10.20 18.12 0.05
CA ASP A 68 -9.25 17.81 1.14
C ASP A 68 -9.39 16.37 1.65
N LYS A 69 -9.70 15.45 0.76
CA LYS A 69 -9.99 14.05 1.09
C LYS A 69 -8.86 13.13 0.58
N PHE A 70 -8.22 12.46 1.51
CA PHE A 70 -7.10 11.55 1.25
C PHE A 70 -7.35 10.22 1.94
N MET A 71 -7.27 9.12 1.19
CA MET A 71 -7.46 7.80 1.76
C MET A 71 -6.28 7.41 2.63
N THR A 72 -6.57 6.93 3.84
CA THR A 72 -5.57 6.38 4.76
C THR A 72 -5.39 4.88 4.56
N VAL A 73 -4.27 4.33 5.06
CA VAL A 73 -4.04 2.89 5.13
C VAL A 73 -5.20 2.17 5.85
N ASN A 74 -5.68 2.75 6.96
CA ASN A 74 -6.75 2.18 7.77
C ASN A 74 -8.05 2.01 6.95
N VAL A 75 -8.47 3.06 6.22
CA VAL A 75 -9.65 3.02 5.34
C VAL A 75 -9.46 2.01 4.21
N ALA A 76 -8.26 1.95 3.62
CA ALA A 76 -7.96 0.96 2.57
C ALA A 76 -8.11 -0.49 3.07
N LEU A 77 -7.61 -0.78 4.27
CA LEU A 77 -7.75 -2.10 4.91
C LEU A 77 -9.21 -2.44 5.22
N GLU A 78 -10.02 -1.45 5.63
CA GLU A 78 -11.47 -1.65 5.80
C GLU A 78 -12.16 -2.00 4.49
N ILE A 79 -11.81 -1.32 3.39
CA ILE A 79 -12.36 -1.59 2.06
C ILE A 79 -12.01 -3.02 1.63
N LEU A 80 -10.75 -3.42 1.74
CA LEU A 80 -10.31 -4.78 1.41
C LEU A 80 -11.03 -5.83 2.28
N GLY A 81 -11.20 -5.56 3.57
CA GLY A 81 -11.96 -6.43 4.49
C GLY A 81 -13.44 -6.56 4.11
N LYS A 82 -14.08 -5.48 3.64
CA LYS A 82 -15.46 -5.54 3.13
C LYS A 82 -15.57 -6.40 1.86
N ILE A 83 -14.56 -6.35 0.98
CA ILE A 83 -14.52 -7.21 -0.21
C ILE A 83 -14.34 -8.66 0.20
N GLU A 84 -13.41 -8.96 1.11
CA GLU A 84 -13.18 -10.31 1.67
C GLU A 84 -14.45 -10.89 2.29
N SER A 85 -15.20 -10.08 3.07
CA SER A 85 -16.45 -10.52 3.70
C SER A 85 -17.49 -11.02 2.69
N LYS A 86 -17.47 -10.50 1.45
CA LYS A 86 -18.33 -10.94 0.35
C LYS A 86 -17.75 -12.16 -0.37
N LYS A 87 -16.44 -12.15 -0.66
CA LYS A 87 -15.76 -13.20 -1.44
C LYS A 87 -15.45 -14.46 -0.61
N LYS A 88 -15.09 -14.30 0.66
CA LYS A 88 -14.75 -15.37 1.61
C LYS A 88 -13.65 -16.30 1.11
N GLU A 89 -12.62 -15.73 0.46
CA GLU A 89 -11.49 -16.48 -0.08
C GLU A 89 -10.31 -16.59 0.91
N GLY A 90 -10.33 -15.84 2.02
CA GLY A 90 -9.34 -15.89 3.09
C GLY A 90 -8.05 -15.13 2.79
N LEU A 91 -8.03 -14.29 1.73
CA LEU A 91 -6.84 -13.50 1.37
C LEU A 91 -6.59 -12.37 2.38
N ILE A 92 -7.65 -11.76 2.89
CA ILE A 92 -7.58 -10.65 3.85
C ILE A 92 -8.05 -11.16 5.21
N ASN A 93 -7.11 -11.35 6.12
CA ASN A 93 -7.38 -11.82 7.49
C ASN A 93 -6.52 -11.04 8.49
N ASP A 94 -6.83 -11.14 9.78
CA ASP A 94 -6.20 -10.35 10.83
C ASP A 94 -4.70 -10.65 11.03
N ASP A 95 -4.22 -11.83 10.64
CA ASP A 95 -2.81 -12.23 10.71
C ASP A 95 -2.01 -11.90 9.45
N LEU A 96 -2.66 -11.40 8.38
CA LEU A 96 -2.01 -11.02 7.13
C LEU A 96 -0.95 -9.96 7.40
N LEU A 97 0.29 -10.22 6.95
CA LEU A 97 1.36 -9.22 7.00
C LEU A 97 1.06 -8.10 6.00
N VAL A 98 1.07 -6.88 6.49
CA VAL A 98 0.89 -5.67 5.68
C VAL A 98 1.93 -4.61 6.03
N VAL A 99 2.23 -3.75 5.08
CA VAL A 99 3.13 -2.61 5.26
C VAL A 99 2.39 -1.34 4.88
N GLY A 100 2.10 -0.51 5.86
CA GLY A 100 1.57 0.82 5.63
C GLY A 100 2.70 1.83 5.48
N CYS A 101 2.54 2.75 4.54
CA CYS A 101 3.50 3.83 4.29
C CYS A 101 2.78 5.17 4.24
N ALA A 102 3.41 6.19 4.82
CA ALA A 102 2.96 7.56 4.73
C ALA A 102 4.10 8.50 4.35
N ARG A 103 3.82 9.49 3.51
CA ARG A 103 4.73 10.58 3.12
C ARG A 103 6.11 10.11 2.62
N LEU A 104 6.15 8.98 1.89
CA LEU A 104 7.40 8.48 1.31
C LEU A 104 8.08 9.57 0.47
N GLY A 105 9.39 9.74 0.65
CA GLY A 105 10.17 10.79 0.02
C GLY A 105 10.25 12.11 0.80
N CYS A 106 9.58 12.23 1.96
CA CYS A 106 9.70 13.34 2.89
C CYS A 106 10.56 12.94 4.10
N ASP A 107 11.14 13.91 4.80
CA ASP A 107 11.96 13.65 6.01
C ASP A 107 11.15 13.00 7.15
N ASN A 108 9.85 13.27 7.20
CA ASN A 108 8.91 12.73 8.18
C ASN A 108 8.09 11.53 7.67
N PHE A 109 8.65 10.76 6.74
CA PHE A 109 7.99 9.55 6.26
C PHE A 109 7.79 8.53 7.38
N ILE A 110 6.75 7.72 7.25
CA ILE A 110 6.46 6.60 8.14
C ILE A 110 6.35 5.33 7.30
N VAL A 111 7.00 4.28 7.77
CA VAL A 111 6.80 2.89 7.33
C VAL A 111 6.48 2.07 8.57
N LYS A 112 5.42 1.29 8.54
CA LYS A 112 5.05 0.37 9.61
C LYS A 112 4.66 -0.96 9.00
N ALA A 113 5.37 -2.01 9.38
CA ALA A 113 5.06 -3.40 9.03
C ALA A 113 4.45 -4.13 10.22
N GLY A 114 3.53 -5.03 9.99
CA GLY A 114 2.90 -5.82 11.05
C GLY A 114 1.68 -6.57 10.57
N LYS A 115 1.00 -7.26 11.51
CA LYS A 115 -0.27 -7.91 11.21
C LYS A 115 -1.33 -6.87 10.86
N LEU A 116 -2.25 -7.24 9.96
CA LEU A 116 -3.34 -6.37 9.55
C LEU A 116 -4.10 -5.81 10.75
N SER A 117 -4.36 -6.63 11.78
CA SER A 117 -5.02 -6.22 13.03
C SER A 117 -4.29 -5.08 13.75
N GLU A 118 -2.96 -5.09 13.74
CA GLU A 118 -2.11 -4.06 14.35
C GLU A 118 -2.07 -2.79 13.50
N ILE A 119 -1.85 -2.96 12.20
CA ILE A 119 -1.74 -1.84 11.24
C ILE A 119 -3.06 -1.09 11.12
N ARG A 120 -4.20 -1.78 11.23
CA ARG A 120 -5.54 -1.16 11.23
C ARG A 120 -5.71 -0.13 12.35
N ALA A 121 -5.04 -0.32 13.49
CA ALA A 121 -5.11 0.57 14.65
C ALA A 121 -4.00 1.63 14.68
N PHE A 122 -3.00 1.53 13.80
CA PHE A 122 -1.86 2.43 13.80
C PHE A 122 -2.20 3.77 13.13
N ASP A 123 -1.77 4.88 13.76
CA ASP A 123 -1.92 6.22 13.19
C ASP A 123 -0.72 6.58 12.30
N PHE A 124 -0.96 6.70 11.00
CA PHE A 124 0.05 7.11 10.01
C PHE A 124 0.18 8.64 9.88
N GLY A 125 -0.67 9.41 10.57
CA GLY A 125 -0.69 10.86 10.49
C GLY A 125 -1.20 11.37 9.13
N GLY A 126 -0.65 12.50 8.68
CA GLY A 126 -1.10 13.16 7.45
C GLY A 126 -0.76 12.41 6.16
N PRO A 127 -1.41 12.81 5.05
CA PRO A 127 -1.22 12.19 3.74
C PRO A 127 0.18 12.50 3.14
N LEU A 128 0.59 11.82 2.04
CA LEU A 128 -0.09 10.79 1.27
C LEU A 128 0.29 9.40 1.78
N HIS A 129 -0.64 8.46 1.68
CA HIS A 129 -0.40 7.08 2.10
C HIS A 129 -0.36 6.12 0.90
N CYS A 130 0.33 4.98 1.09
CA CYS A 130 0.18 3.78 0.25
C CYS A 130 0.23 2.53 1.13
N LEU A 131 -0.25 1.42 0.59
CA LEU A 131 -0.31 0.13 1.28
C LEU A 131 0.41 -0.92 0.44
N ILE A 132 1.18 -1.79 1.10
CA ILE A 132 1.80 -2.93 0.45
C ILE A 132 1.34 -4.21 1.17
N ILE A 133 0.95 -5.21 0.40
CA ILE A 133 0.79 -6.57 0.89
C ILE A 133 1.95 -7.38 0.31
N PRO A 134 2.92 -7.80 1.15
CA PRO A 134 4.04 -8.63 0.71
C PRO A 134 3.56 -9.98 0.20
N GLY A 135 4.13 -10.46 -0.90
CA GLY A 135 4.02 -11.84 -1.33
C GLY A 135 5.10 -12.70 -0.66
N LYS A 136 5.60 -13.73 -1.37
CA LYS A 136 6.67 -14.58 -0.85
C LYS A 136 7.97 -13.79 -0.72
N MET A 137 8.45 -13.63 0.50
CA MET A 137 9.66 -12.87 0.82
C MET A 137 10.91 -13.72 0.79
N HIS A 138 12.03 -13.09 0.51
CA HIS A 138 13.37 -13.58 0.77
C HIS A 138 13.76 -13.21 2.21
N PHE A 139 14.67 -13.97 2.85
CA PHE A 139 15.06 -13.74 4.24
C PHE A 139 15.57 -12.30 4.50
N VAL A 140 16.23 -11.67 3.52
CA VAL A 140 16.69 -10.26 3.63
C VAL A 140 15.52 -9.30 3.71
N GLU A 141 14.43 -9.56 2.97
CA GLU A 141 13.22 -8.73 3.04
C GLU A 141 12.53 -8.87 4.40
N GLU A 142 12.50 -10.09 4.95
CA GLU A 142 11.95 -10.35 6.29
C GLU A 142 12.75 -9.60 7.36
N GLU A 143 14.10 -9.67 7.31
CA GLU A 143 14.97 -8.92 8.22
C GLU A 143 14.73 -7.40 8.12
N MET A 144 14.58 -6.87 6.92
CA MET A 144 14.32 -5.44 6.71
C MET A 144 12.95 -5.04 7.25
N LEU A 145 11.91 -5.86 7.04
CA LEU A 145 10.58 -5.55 7.58
C LEU A 145 10.53 -5.61 9.10
N HIS A 146 11.36 -6.43 9.75
CA HIS A 146 11.48 -6.42 11.22
C HIS A 146 11.91 -5.06 11.76
N LEU A 147 12.75 -4.30 11.04
CA LEU A 147 13.14 -2.94 11.45
C LEU A 147 11.93 -1.98 11.49
N TRP A 148 10.91 -2.25 10.68
CA TRP A 148 9.70 -1.45 10.59
C TRP A 148 8.56 -1.97 11.49
N SER A 149 8.69 -3.18 12.06
CA SER A 149 7.69 -3.73 13.00
C SER A 149 7.82 -3.13 14.39
N ASP A 150 9.04 -2.81 14.84
CA ASP A 150 9.32 -2.35 16.21
C ASP A 150 9.22 -0.83 16.41
N GLN A 151 8.98 -0.06 15.35
CA GLN A 151 8.83 1.38 15.46
C GLN A 151 7.56 1.72 16.23
N LYS A 152 7.75 2.20 17.46
CA LYS A 152 6.70 2.91 18.22
C LYS A 152 6.43 4.22 17.49
N SER A 153 5.14 4.60 17.37
CA SER A 153 4.75 5.94 16.94
C SER A 153 5.53 6.99 17.73
N VAL A 154 6.25 7.84 17.02
CA VAL A 154 6.96 9.00 17.61
C VAL A 154 5.95 10.11 17.87
#